data_724068af5c01bccb4b9e69a8b1922a8f
#
_entry.id   724068af5c01bccb4b9e69a8b1922a8f
#
_cell.length_a   1.000
_cell.length_b   1.000
_cell.length_c   1.000
_cell.angle_alpha   90.00
_cell.angle_beta   90.00
_cell.angle_gamma   90.00
#
_symmetry.space_group_name_H-M   'P 1'
#
loop_
_entity.id
_entity.type
_entity.pdbx_description
1 polymer ?
#
loop_
_entity_poly.entity_id
_entity_poly.type
_entity_poly.pdbx_seq_one_letter_code
_entity_poly.pdbx_strand_id
1 'polypeptide(L)'
;MTQPARRCILAVFAHPDDETSTAAGTLTQYAREGVEIHVVTATRGERGDLGTGDLTIARPDLPAVREAELRAVLALYGAHPPILLDYRDQELSTADFATLTHDVWRVMVAVQPEVVLTFGPSGISGHEDHTTVHRVTTAAFHRSRPTAVMAPRLYDVAMPPACAAPACLGGVTRSACVTHQRRGAGARG
;
A
#
# COMPACT_ATOMS: atom_id res chain seq x y z
N MET A 1 22.75 18.56 -19.86
CA MET A 1 22.79 17.45 -18.89
C MET A 1 21.34 17.10 -18.58
N THR A 2 20.82 15.99 -19.09
CA THR A 2 19.48 15.50 -18.77
C THR A 2 19.48 15.02 -17.32
N GLN A 3 18.62 15.59 -16.48
CA GLN A 3 18.40 15.04 -15.13
C GLN A 3 18.01 13.56 -15.27
N PRO A 4 18.58 12.66 -14.43
CA PRO A 4 18.14 11.27 -14.42
C PRO A 4 16.63 11.23 -14.16
N ALA A 5 15.92 10.38 -14.88
CA ALA A 5 14.47 10.21 -14.69
C ALA A 5 14.21 9.91 -13.22
N ARG A 6 13.31 10.67 -12.59
CA ARG A 6 12.89 10.51 -11.20
C ARG A 6 12.23 9.14 -11.05
N ARG A 7 12.87 8.23 -10.31
CA ARG A 7 12.31 6.92 -10.01
C ARG A 7 11.45 7.02 -8.77
N CYS A 8 10.20 6.60 -8.85
CA CYS A 8 9.24 6.77 -7.77
C CYS A 8 8.29 5.57 -7.66
N ILE A 9 8.09 5.08 -6.44
CA ILE A 9 7.11 4.05 -6.08
C ILE A 9 6.03 4.69 -5.21
N LEU A 10 4.76 4.44 -5.57
CA LEU A 10 3.60 4.73 -4.75
C LEU A 10 3.00 3.42 -4.25
N ALA A 11 3.06 3.17 -2.95
CA ALA A 11 2.38 2.07 -2.30
C ALA A 11 1.03 2.53 -1.74
N VAL A 12 -0.06 1.79 -1.97
CA VAL A 12 -1.41 2.13 -1.53
C VAL A 12 -1.96 0.99 -0.71
N PHE A 13 -2.22 1.25 0.59
CA PHE A 13 -2.65 0.27 1.57
C PHE A 13 -3.85 0.77 2.38
N ALA A 14 -4.47 -0.12 3.13
CA ALA A 14 -5.68 0.15 3.90
C ALA A 14 -5.39 0.75 5.28
N HIS A 15 -4.47 0.12 6.02
CA HIS A 15 -4.21 0.44 7.43
C HIS A 15 -2.72 0.73 7.67
N PRO A 16 -2.37 1.48 8.73
CA PRO A 16 -1.00 1.52 9.23
C PRO A 16 -0.55 0.12 9.62
N ASP A 17 0.62 -0.33 9.18
CA ASP A 17 1.26 -1.63 9.30
C ASP A 17 1.22 -2.52 8.04
N ASP A 18 0.28 -2.31 7.13
CA ASP A 18 0.19 -3.08 5.89
C ASP A 18 1.46 -2.98 5.04
N GLU A 19 2.04 -1.78 4.94
CA GLU A 19 3.29 -1.55 4.22
C GLU A 19 4.45 -2.33 4.83
N THR A 20 4.44 -2.47 6.14
CA THR A 20 5.47 -3.20 6.90
C THR A 20 5.30 -4.70 6.74
N SER A 21 4.08 -5.20 6.92
CA SER A 21 3.78 -6.63 6.86
C SER A 21 3.92 -7.21 5.45
N THR A 22 3.71 -6.38 4.42
CA THR A 22 3.62 -6.86 3.04
C THR A 22 4.78 -6.42 2.14
N ALA A 23 5.37 -5.26 2.35
CA ALA A 23 6.28 -4.65 1.40
C ALA A 23 7.57 -4.06 2.00
N ALA A 24 7.79 -4.12 3.32
CA ALA A 24 8.93 -3.49 3.99
C ALA A 24 10.28 -3.74 3.32
N GLY A 25 10.59 -5.01 3.02
CA GLY A 25 11.85 -5.38 2.38
C GLY A 25 12.02 -4.73 0.99
N THR A 26 10.97 -4.73 0.19
CA THR A 26 10.94 -4.12 -1.14
C THR A 26 11.10 -2.61 -1.05
N LEU A 27 10.31 -1.94 -0.21
CA LEU A 27 10.33 -0.49 -0.08
C LEU A 27 11.69 -0.01 0.44
N THR A 28 12.25 -0.69 1.47
CA THR A 28 13.57 -0.37 2.03
C THR A 28 14.68 -0.57 1.01
N GLN A 29 14.64 -1.65 0.23
CA GLN A 29 15.64 -1.91 -0.79
C GLN A 29 15.66 -0.81 -1.85
N TYR A 30 14.50 -0.48 -2.42
CA TYR A 30 14.42 0.55 -3.45
C TYR A 30 14.75 1.95 -2.93
N ALA A 31 14.37 2.28 -1.69
CA ALA A 31 14.77 3.54 -1.07
C ALA A 31 16.31 3.66 -0.96
N ARG A 32 17.01 2.58 -0.58
CA ARG A 32 18.49 2.54 -0.55
C ARG A 32 19.12 2.69 -1.95
N GLU A 33 18.40 2.33 -2.99
CA GLU A 33 18.81 2.52 -4.39
C GLU A 33 18.48 3.94 -4.92
N GLY A 34 18.00 4.84 -4.05
CA GLY A 34 17.67 6.22 -4.41
C GLY A 34 16.31 6.38 -5.10
N VAL A 35 15.41 5.40 -4.98
CA VAL A 35 14.02 5.50 -5.45
C VAL A 35 13.19 6.24 -4.41
N GLU A 36 12.41 7.23 -4.83
CA GLU A 36 11.46 7.91 -3.95
C GLU A 36 10.29 6.98 -3.60
N ILE A 37 10.02 6.85 -2.31
CA ILE A 37 8.96 5.98 -1.79
C ILE A 37 7.86 6.84 -1.17
N HIS A 38 6.63 6.72 -1.69
CA HIS A 38 5.43 7.32 -1.14
C HIS A 38 4.47 6.21 -0.70
N VAL A 39 3.85 6.37 0.46
CA VAL A 39 2.87 5.43 0.99
C VAL A 39 1.56 6.17 1.25
N VAL A 40 0.48 5.64 0.68
CA VAL A 40 -0.90 6.02 1.00
C VAL A 40 -1.47 4.99 1.94
N THR A 41 -2.09 5.45 3.01
CA THR A 41 -2.85 4.62 3.93
C THR A 41 -4.28 5.15 4.00
N ALA A 42 -5.27 4.31 3.68
CA ALA A 42 -6.64 4.77 3.50
C ALA A 42 -7.30 5.17 4.82
N THR A 43 -7.00 4.48 5.93
CA THR A 43 -7.56 4.70 7.26
C THR A 43 -6.46 4.97 8.29
N ARG A 44 -6.85 5.27 9.52
CA ARG A 44 -5.91 5.35 10.66
C ARG A 44 -5.86 4.06 11.48
N GLY A 45 -6.57 3.01 11.06
CA GLY A 45 -6.63 1.74 11.78
C GLY A 45 -7.25 1.84 13.17
N GLU A 46 -8.21 2.71 13.34
CA GLU A 46 -8.82 3.07 14.64
C GLU A 46 -9.65 1.94 15.26
N ARG A 47 -9.96 0.89 14.48
CA ARG A 47 -10.64 -0.32 14.97
C ARG A 47 -9.70 -1.50 15.17
N GLY A 48 -8.40 -1.30 15.02
CA GLY A 48 -7.38 -2.31 15.25
C GLY A 48 -7.28 -2.76 16.70
N ASP A 49 -6.37 -3.68 16.96
CA ASP A 49 -6.08 -4.19 18.28
C ASP A 49 -5.54 -3.10 19.22
N LEU A 50 -5.90 -3.18 20.49
CA LEU A 50 -5.47 -2.20 21.50
C LEU A 50 -4.15 -2.55 22.18
N GLY A 51 -3.52 -3.65 21.79
CA GLY A 51 -2.37 -4.19 22.47
C GLY A 51 -2.74 -4.98 23.73
N THR A 52 -1.74 -5.45 24.47
CA THR A 52 -1.92 -6.29 25.65
C THR A 52 -1.02 -5.83 26.82
N GLY A 53 -1.48 -6.09 28.04
CA GLY A 53 -0.70 -5.77 29.25
C GLY A 53 -0.36 -4.28 29.35
N ASP A 54 0.89 -3.98 29.67
CA ASP A 54 1.37 -2.61 29.86
C ASP A 54 1.44 -1.79 28.54
N LEU A 55 1.26 -2.47 27.39
CA LEU A 55 1.22 -1.85 26.06
C LEU A 55 -0.20 -1.57 25.59
N THR A 56 -1.19 -1.72 26.45
CA THR A 56 -2.60 -1.44 26.10
C THR A 56 -2.83 0.05 25.87
N ILE A 57 -3.41 0.39 24.73
CA ILE A 57 -3.72 1.75 24.29
C ILE A 57 -5.23 2.00 24.45
N ALA A 58 -5.62 3.16 24.93
CA ALA A 58 -7.05 3.54 24.95
C ALA A 58 -7.57 3.73 23.51
N ARG A 59 -8.81 3.27 23.24
CA ARG A 59 -9.40 3.33 21.90
C ARG A 59 -9.33 4.71 21.25
N PRO A 60 -9.61 5.84 21.93
CA PRO A 60 -9.51 7.16 21.33
C PRO A 60 -8.11 7.57 20.90
N ASP A 61 -7.07 7.01 21.55
CA ASP A 61 -5.68 7.35 21.29
C ASP A 61 -5.05 6.51 20.16
N LEU A 62 -5.66 5.35 19.85
CA LEU A 62 -5.13 4.39 18.88
C LEU A 62 -4.81 5.01 17.51
N PRO A 63 -5.67 5.85 16.89
CA PRO A 63 -5.37 6.45 15.60
C PRO A 63 -4.09 7.29 15.60
N ALA A 64 -3.87 8.05 16.66
CA ALA A 64 -2.69 8.91 16.80
C ALA A 64 -1.42 8.07 17.03
N VAL A 65 -1.51 7.01 17.83
CA VAL A 65 -0.40 6.10 18.08
C VAL A 65 -0.01 5.40 16.78
N ARG A 66 -0.96 4.80 16.06
CA ARG A 66 -0.68 4.09 14.80
C ARG A 66 -0.14 5.03 13.71
N GLU A 67 -0.62 6.28 13.64
CA GLU A 67 -0.03 7.26 12.74
C GLU A 67 1.43 7.57 13.12
N ALA A 68 1.73 7.73 14.41
CA ALA A 68 3.09 8.00 14.87
C ALA A 68 4.03 6.82 14.55
N GLU A 69 3.58 5.58 14.76
CA GLU A 69 4.31 4.36 14.40
C GLU A 69 4.57 4.28 12.90
N LEU A 70 3.55 4.53 12.07
CA LEU A 70 3.66 4.56 10.61
C LEU A 70 4.68 5.60 10.15
N ARG A 71 4.64 6.82 10.71
CA ARG A 71 5.63 7.86 10.41
C ARG A 71 7.04 7.46 10.78
N ALA A 72 7.22 6.84 11.95
CA ALA A 72 8.53 6.37 12.41
C ALA A 72 9.08 5.27 11.49
N VAL A 73 8.25 4.31 11.14
CA VAL A 73 8.62 3.19 10.26
C VAL A 73 8.99 3.70 8.85
N LEU A 74 8.19 4.59 8.26
CA LEU A 74 8.49 5.15 6.95
C LEU A 74 9.80 5.95 6.95
N ALA A 75 10.08 6.68 8.02
CA ALA A 75 11.37 7.36 8.18
C ALA A 75 12.55 6.36 8.23
N LEU A 76 12.39 5.21 8.90
CA LEU A 76 13.41 4.13 8.89
C LEU A 76 13.64 3.54 7.49
N TYR A 77 12.60 3.47 6.67
CA TYR A 77 12.74 3.01 5.27
C TYR A 77 13.40 4.06 4.37
N GLY A 78 13.45 5.32 4.79
CA GLY A 78 13.85 6.44 3.94
C GLY A 78 12.73 6.90 2.99
N ALA A 79 11.49 6.59 3.34
CA ALA A 79 10.30 6.99 2.60
C ALA A 79 9.83 8.40 2.99
N HIS A 80 8.99 9.00 2.15
CA HIS A 80 8.27 10.24 2.48
C HIS A 80 7.27 10.01 3.63
N PRO A 81 6.86 11.07 4.35
CA PRO A 81 5.77 10.97 5.32
C PRO A 81 4.51 10.37 4.70
N PRO A 82 3.70 9.61 5.47
CA PRO A 82 2.51 8.95 4.94
C PRO A 82 1.47 9.95 4.43
N ILE A 83 0.75 9.56 3.38
CA ILE A 83 -0.43 10.25 2.87
C ILE A 83 -1.65 9.52 3.43
N LEU A 84 -2.36 10.13 4.37
CA LEU A 84 -3.56 9.57 4.97
C LEU A 84 -4.80 10.09 4.24
N LEU A 85 -5.73 9.19 3.89
CA LEU A 85 -6.99 9.57 3.23
C LEU A 85 -8.14 9.80 4.23
N ASP A 86 -7.94 9.43 5.50
CA ASP A 86 -8.86 9.64 6.61
C ASP A 86 -10.25 8.98 6.44
N TYR A 87 -10.32 7.87 5.70
CA TYR A 87 -11.49 7.00 5.68
C TYR A 87 -11.59 6.20 6.98
N ARG A 88 -12.77 5.67 7.26
CA ARG A 88 -13.02 4.87 8.46
C ARG A 88 -12.54 3.44 8.27
N ASP A 89 -11.80 2.96 9.26
CA ASP A 89 -11.34 1.57 9.36
C ASP A 89 -12.54 0.60 9.41
N GLN A 90 -12.46 -0.52 8.67
CA GLN A 90 -13.51 -1.52 8.48
C GLN A 90 -14.78 -1.00 7.77
N GLU A 91 -14.72 0.17 7.15
CA GLU A 91 -15.85 0.75 6.42
C GLU A 91 -15.52 1.12 4.96
N LEU A 92 -14.32 0.75 4.45
CA LEU A 92 -13.95 1.07 3.07
C LEU A 92 -14.86 0.39 2.04
N SER A 93 -15.38 -0.80 2.35
CA SER A 93 -16.29 -1.53 1.46
C SER A 93 -17.65 -0.82 1.29
N THR A 94 -18.05 0.03 2.26
CA THR A 94 -19.28 0.81 2.25
C THR A 94 -19.06 2.27 1.85
N ALA A 95 -17.81 2.71 1.74
CA ALA A 95 -17.48 4.05 1.26
C ALA A 95 -17.86 4.22 -0.22
N ASP A 96 -18.12 5.46 -0.63
CA ASP A 96 -18.37 5.74 -2.04
C ASP A 96 -17.16 5.40 -2.89
N PHE A 97 -17.30 4.36 -3.70
CA PHE A 97 -16.22 3.80 -4.53
C PHE A 97 -15.63 4.83 -5.50
N ALA A 98 -16.47 5.71 -6.04
CA ALA A 98 -16.02 6.72 -7.01
C ALA A 98 -15.18 7.79 -6.33
N THR A 99 -15.58 8.23 -5.15
CA THR A 99 -14.85 9.20 -4.34
C THR A 99 -13.51 8.63 -3.87
N LEU A 100 -13.49 7.43 -3.29
CA LEU A 100 -12.25 6.80 -2.84
C LEU A 100 -11.29 6.55 -4.02
N THR A 101 -11.82 6.09 -5.18
CA THR A 101 -11.02 5.95 -6.41
C THR A 101 -10.46 7.30 -6.87
N HIS A 102 -11.25 8.38 -6.76
CA HIS A 102 -10.81 9.71 -7.15
C HIS A 102 -9.69 10.22 -6.23
N ASP A 103 -9.78 10.00 -4.92
CA ASP A 103 -8.77 10.43 -3.97
C ASP A 103 -7.43 9.71 -4.21
N VAL A 104 -7.46 8.38 -4.42
CA VAL A 104 -6.27 7.62 -4.81
C VAL A 104 -5.71 8.13 -6.15
N TRP A 105 -6.57 8.39 -7.13
CA TRP A 105 -6.16 8.93 -8.43
C TRP A 105 -5.50 10.31 -8.29
N ARG A 106 -6.02 11.21 -7.45
CA ARG A 106 -5.40 12.53 -7.18
C ARG A 106 -3.98 12.38 -6.65
N VAL A 107 -3.76 11.43 -5.75
CA VAL A 107 -2.41 11.14 -5.23
C VAL A 107 -1.51 10.63 -6.37
N MET A 108 -1.99 9.70 -7.20
CA MET A 108 -1.22 9.23 -8.36
C MET A 108 -0.83 10.36 -9.32
N VAL A 109 -1.74 11.31 -9.56
CA VAL A 109 -1.47 12.49 -10.42
C VAL A 109 -0.44 13.41 -9.78
N ALA A 110 -0.50 13.61 -8.47
CA ALA A 110 0.44 14.48 -7.75
C ALA A 110 1.84 13.86 -7.64
N VAL A 111 1.92 12.57 -7.35
CA VAL A 111 3.18 11.84 -7.14
C VAL A 111 3.83 11.45 -8.46
N GLN A 112 3.04 11.16 -9.49
CA GLN A 112 3.51 10.66 -10.81
C GLN A 112 4.44 9.43 -10.69
N PRO A 113 3.99 8.34 -10.04
CA PRO A 113 4.84 7.19 -9.79
C PRO A 113 5.17 6.41 -11.06
N GLU A 114 6.39 5.85 -11.12
CA GLU A 114 6.78 4.85 -12.13
C GLU A 114 6.15 3.48 -11.81
N VAL A 115 5.99 3.19 -10.51
CA VAL A 115 5.42 1.95 -10.01
C VAL A 115 4.34 2.27 -8.98
N VAL A 116 3.19 1.61 -9.12
CA VAL A 116 2.15 1.55 -8.10
C VAL A 116 2.12 0.16 -7.51
N LEU A 117 2.13 0.07 -6.19
CA LEU A 117 2.08 -1.18 -5.43
C LEU A 117 0.81 -1.19 -4.57
N THR A 118 0.07 -2.29 -4.55
CA THR A 118 -1.11 -2.47 -3.71
C THR A 118 -1.35 -3.93 -3.38
N PHE A 119 -2.42 -4.24 -2.65
CA PHE A 119 -2.83 -5.62 -2.40
C PHE A 119 -3.20 -6.36 -3.69
N GLY A 120 -3.08 -7.69 -3.67
CA GLY A 120 -3.69 -8.53 -4.69
C GLY A 120 -5.22 -8.63 -4.54
N PRO A 121 -5.93 -9.25 -5.53
CA PRO A 121 -7.39 -9.32 -5.55
C PRO A 121 -8.04 -9.96 -4.32
N SER A 122 -7.33 -10.85 -3.64
CA SER A 122 -7.77 -11.51 -2.40
C SER A 122 -7.56 -10.68 -1.14
N GLY A 123 -6.89 -9.52 -1.24
CA GLY A 123 -6.52 -8.71 -0.07
C GLY A 123 -5.55 -9.43 0.89
N ILE A 124 -4.83 -10.44 0.40
CA ILE A 124 -3.93 -11.33 1.16
C ILE A 124 -4.68 -12.19 2.19
N SER A 125 -5.39 -11.56 3.14
CA SER A 125 -6.11 -12.21 4.24
C SER A 125 -7.62 -12.36 3.98
N GLY A 126 -8.13 -11.81 2.87
CA GLY A 126 -9.56 -11.70 2.61
C GLY A 126 -10.22 -10.52 3.34
N HIS A 127 -9.45 -9.62 3.96
CA HIS A 127 -9.98 -8.43 4.62
C HIS A 127 -10.70 -7.53 3.60
N GLU A 128 -11.94 -7.11 3.93
CA GLU A 128 -12.77 -6.33 3.00
C GLU A 128 -12.13 -4.99 2.60
N ASP A 129 -11.50 -4.30 3.54
CA ASP A 129 -10.78 -3.05 3.25
C ASP A 129 -9.61 -3.27 2.29
N HIS A 130 -8.84 -4.37 2.45
CA HIS A 130 -7.74 -4.70 1.54
C HIS A 130 -8.24 -4.98 0.11
N THR A 131 -9.34 -5.75 -0.01
CA THR A 131 -9.94 -6.03 -1.32
C THR A 131 -10.52 -4.75 -1.95
N THR A 132 -11.05 -3.85 -1.13
CA THR A 132 -11.55 -2.55 -1.58
C THR A 132 -10.40 -1.67 -2.06
N VAL A 133 -9.31 -1.56 -1.29
CA VAL A 133 -8.12 -0.79 -1.68
C VAL A 133 -7.52 -1.34 -2.97
N HIS A 134 -7.42 -2.66 -3.14
CA HIS A 134 -7.00 -3.26 -4.42
C HIS A 134 -7.88 -2.76 -5.60
N ARG A 135 -9.21 -2.82 -5.44
CA ARG A 135 -10.16 -2.45 -6.49
C ARG A 135 -10.07 -0.96 -6.85
N VAL A 136 -10.06 -0.08 -5.85
CA VAL A 136 -10.00 1.37 -6.10
C VAL A 136 -8.65 1.79 -6.67
N THR A 137 -7.54 1.19 -6.19
CA THR A 137 -6.20 1.46 -6.71
C THR A 137 -6.08 1.02 -8.17
N THR A 138 -6.60 -0.16 -8.50
CA THR A 138 -6.65 -0.65 -9.88
C THR A 138 -7.49 0.28 -10.77
N ALA A 139 -8.66 0.72 -10.30
CA ALA A 139 -9.51 1.65 -11.04
C ALA A 139 -8.84 3.02 -11.25
N ALA A 140 -8.21 3.56 -10.20
CA ALA A 140 -7.47 4.81 -10.25
C ALA A 140 -6.28 4.73 -11.22
N PHE A 141 -5.56 3.62 -11.20
CA PHE A 141 -4.45 3.35 -12.12
C PHE A 141 -4.92 3.34 -13.58
N HIS A 142 -6.00 2.65 -13.90
CA HIS A 142 -6.55 2.62 -15.26
C HIS A 142 -7.14 3.96 -15.71
N ARG A 143 -7.58 4.79 -14.78
CA ARG A 143 -8.01 6.17 -15.05
C ARG A 143 -6.83 7.09 -15.38
N SER A 144 -5.66 6.79 -14.83
CA SER A 144 -4.42 7.53 -15.11
C SER A 144 -3.96 7.19 -16.52
N ARG A 145 -4.13 8.11 -17.47
CA ARG A 145 -3.66 7.88 -18.85
C ARG A 145 -2.13 7.89 -18.85
N PRO A 146 -1.48 6.90 -19.49
CA PRO A 146 -0.04 6.97 -19.71
C PRO A 146 0.29 8.26 -20.46
N THR A 147 1.15 9.10 -19.91
CA THR A 147 1.78 10.15 -20.68
C THR A 147 2.84 9.54 -21.58
N ALA A 148 3.18 10.19 -22.70
CA ALA A 148 4.16 9.67 -23.66
C ALA A 148 5.56 9.45 -23.04
N VAL A 149 5.80 9.94 -21.82
CA VAL A 149 7.09 9.91 -21.12
C VAL A 149 7.18 8.76 -20.11
N MET A 150 6.06 8.30 -19.52
CA MET A 150 6.06 7.22 -18.53
C MET A 150 4.79 6.38 -18.63
N ALA A 151 4.96 5.07 -18.80
CA ALA A 151 3.91 4.08 -18.61
C ALA A 151 4.09 3.47 -17.21
N PRO A 152 3.34 3.93 -16.19
CA PRO A 152 3.43 3.37 -14.86
C PRO A 152 3.08 1.88 -14.87
N ARG A 153 3.60 1.13 -13.90
CA ARG A 153 3.34 -0.30 -13.73
C ARG A 153 2.61 -0.52 -12.43
N LEU A 154 1.57 -1.34 -12.46
CA LEU A 154 0.85 -1.77 -11.27
C LEU A 154 1.32 -3.17 -10.87
N TYR A 155 1.69 -3.31 -9.60
CA TYR A 155 2.07 -4.58 -8.99
C TYR A 155 1.16 -4.89 -7.80
N ASP A 156 0.79 -6.14 -7.70
CA ASP A 156 0.06 -6.67 -6.57
C ASP A 156 1.02 -7.36 -5.59
N VAL A 157 0.87 -7.11 -4.31
CA VAL A 157 1.51 -7.90 -3.27
C VAL A 157 0.85 -9.29 -3.23
N ALA A 158 1.64 -10.33 -3.30
CA ALA A 158 1.16 -11.71 -3.23
C ALA A 158 1.93 -12.50 -2.17
N MET A 159 1.19 -13.35 -1.44
CA MET A 159 1.81 -14.32 -0.54
C MET A 159 2.12 -15.59 -1.33
N PRO A 160 3.38 -16.08 -1.31
CA PRO A 160 3.71 -17.35 -1.96
C PRO A 160 2.88 -18.50 -1.37
N PRO A 161 2.47 -19.50 -2.18
CA PRO A 161 1.68 -20.65 -1.70
C PRO A 161 2.31 -21.38 -0.51
N ALA A 162 3.65 -21.44 -0.45
CA ALA A 162 4.38 -22.05 0.65
C ALA A 162 4.23 -21.32 1.99
N CYS A 163 3.87 -20.02 1.98
CA CYS A 163 3.61 -19.23 3.18
C CYS A 163 2.14 -19.27 3.62
N ALA A 164 1.25 -19.80 2.79
CA ALA A 164 -0.17 -19.96 3.11
C ALA A 164 -0.45 -21.24 3.92
N ALA A 165 0.54 -22.12 4.14
CA ALA A 165 0.37 -23.33 4.92
C ALA A 165 0.38 -23.01 6.44
N PRO A 166 -0.48 -23.67 7.26
CA PRO A 166 -0.57 -23.42 8.71
C PRO A 166 0.76 -23.59 9.49
N ALA A 167 1.72 -24.30 8.91
CA ALA A 167 3.04 -24.52 9.52
C ALA A 167 3.95 -23.27 9.53
N CYS A 168 3.60 -22.21 8.82
CA CYS A 168 4.38 -20.96 8.80
C CYS A 168 4.04 -20.00 9.95
N LEU A 169 3.07 -20.33 10.80
CA LEU A 169 2.64 -19.47 11.93
C LEU A 169 3.53 -19.59 13.18
N GLY A 170 4.59 -20.39 13.13
CA GLY A 170 5.57 -20.54 14.22
C GLY A 170 6.83 -19.70 13.97
N GLY A 171 6.79 -18.41 14.32
CA GLY A 171 7.99 -17.59 14.53
C GLY A 171 8.73 -17.17 13.23
N VAL A 172 8.77 -15.88 12.98
CA VAL A 172 9.41 -15.13 11.89
C VAL A 172 8.58 -15.12 10.59
N THR A 173 7.78 -14.08 10.46
CA THR A 173 7.13 -13.71 9.20
C THR A 173 8.19 -13.47 8.12
N ARG A 174 8.26 -14.36 7.14
CA ARG A 174 9.02 -14.07 5.92
C ARG A 174 8.28 -12.98 5.16
N SER A 175 8.97 -11.89 4.85
CA SER A 175 8.46 -10.81 3.99
C SER A 175 7.71 -11.37 2.79
N ALA A 176 6.52 -10.86 2.53
CA ALA A 176 5.76 -11.21 1.33
C ALA A 176 6.63 -10.93 0.09
N CYS A 177 6.68 -11.88 -0.81
CA CYS A 177 7.43 -11.71 -2.06
C CYS A 177 6.52 -10.98 -3.05
N VAL A 178 6.96 -9.87 -3.59
CA VAL A 178 6.26 -9.17 -4.68
C VAL A 178 6.39 -10.02 -5.94
N THR A 179 5.32 -10.69 -6.34
CA THR A 179 5.29 -11.47 -7.57
C THR A 179 4.79 -10.61 -8.73
N HIS A 180 5.52 -10.70 -9.82
CA HIS A 180 5.28 -9.98 -11.06
C HIS A 180 4.04 -10.53 -11.77
N GLN A 181 2.90 -9.84 -11.73
CA GLN A 181 1.81 -10.07 -12.67
C GLN A 181 1.73 -8.90 -13.66
N ARG A 182 2.34 -9.08 -14.85
CA ARG A 182 2.08 -8.18 -15.98
C ARG A 182 0.63 -8.37 -16.40
N ARG A 183 -0.24 -7.44 -16.08
CA ARG A 183 -1.50 -7.32 -16.81
C ARG A 183 -1.17 -6.66 -18.14
N GLY A 184 -1.10 -7.49 -19.19
CA GLY A 184 -0.82 -7.06 -20.53
C GLY A 184 -1.85 -6.03 -20.99
N ALA A 185 -1.37 -5.00 -21.68
CA ALA A 185 -2.20 -4.18 -22.53
C ALA A 185 -2.90 -5.11 -23.51
N GLY A 186 -4.25 -5.05 -23.55
CA GLY A 186 -5.06 -5.90 -24.39
C GLY A 186 -4.59 -5.84 -25.84
N ALA A 187 -4.36 -7.00 -26.40
CA ALA A 187 -4.21 -7.17 -27.82
C ALA A 187 -5.48 -6.63 -28.51
N ARG A 188 -5.31 -5.65 -29.37
CA ARG A 188 -6.33 -5.28 -30.34
C ARG A 188 -6.32 -6.37 -31.42
N GLY A 189 -7.41 -7.11 -31.53
CA GLY A 189 -7.80 -7.77 -32.74
C GLY A 189 -8.61 -6.82 -33.59
#